data_06a17e08a4b36d2135e2ea6c98d2a5cc
#
_entry.id   06a17e08a4b36d2135e2ea6c98d2a5cc
#
_cell.length_a   1.000
_cell.length_b   1.000
_cell.length_c   1.000
_cell.angle_alpha   90.00
_cell.angle_beta   90.00
_cell.angle_gamma   90.00
#
_symmetry.space_group_name_H-M   'P 1'
#
loop_
_entity.id
_entity.type
_entity.pdbx_description
1 polymer ?
#
loop_
_entity_poly.entity_id
_entity_poly.type
_entity_poly.pdbx_seq_one_letter_code
_entity_poly.pdbx_strand_id
1 'polypeptide(L)'
;IDSNMVDYFEKEGLDLGVGVLVPVGAKMTDMKKEIKDVLAKGSDGFKSGATIAELAKQIGVPAATLEETMKRYNENVAFDFDRDFYKEREWLTPINKGPFYAIKTCPYVMLTKGGPVMNTDAQVLDTNDQPIVGLYEAGELAGGANIGGSANIGGLANTSTIVWGKISGESAAAYAASVK
;
A
#
# COMPACT_ATOMS: atom_id res chain seq x y z
N ILE A 1 8.19 -13.44 6.49
CA ILE A 1 9.37 -12.87 7.19
C ILE A 1 9.94 -13.91 8.17
N ASP A 2 11.13 -13.67 8.67
CA ASP A 2 11.79 -14.51 9.65
C ASP A 2 12.27 -13.75 10.90
N SER A 3 12.89 -14.45 11.85
CA SER A 3 13.36 -13.82 13.09
C SER A 3 14.45 -12.77 12.85
N ASN A 4 15.30 -12.92 11.84
CA ASN A 4 16.32 -11.91 11.53
C ASN A 4 15.70 -10.58 11.12
N MET A 5 14.63 -10.61 10.32
CA MET A 5 13.91 -9.40 9.91
C MET A 5 13.21 -8.73 11.10
N VAL A 6 12.65 -9.53 12.03
CA VAL A 6 12.07 -8.99 13.28
C VAL A 6 13.13 -8.31 14.12
N ASP A 7 14.31 -8.96 14.30
CA ASP A 7 15.45 -8.38 15.01
C ASP A 7 15.93 -7.07 14.36
N TYR A 8 15.97 -7.05 13.03
CA TYR A 8 16.36 -5.87 12.26
C TYR A 8 15.40 -4.70 12.50
N PHE A 9 14.09 -4.91 12.36
CA PHE A 9 13.09 -3.86 12.56
C PHE A 9 13.07 -3.31 13.99
N GLU A 10 13.34 -4.14 14.99
CA GLU A 10 13.47 -3.65 16.37
C GLU A 10 14.72 -2.82 16.57
N LYS A 11 15.83 -3.19 15.94
CA LYS A 11 17.14 -2.57 16.18
C LYS A 11 17.41 -1.38 15.27
N GLU A 12 17.22 -1.54 13.97
CA GLU A 12 17.57 -0.53 12.96
C GLU A 12 16.35 0.28 12.50
N GLY A 13 15.15 -0.31 12.53
CA GLY A 13 13.90 0.33 12.10
C GLY A 13 13.49 -0.05 10.69
N LEU A 14 12.51 0.68 10.17
CA LEU A 14 11.95 0.46 8.83
C LEU A 14 12.79 1.16 7.77
N ASP A 15 13.19 0.45 6.73
CA ASP A 15 13.92 1.02 5.57
C ASP A 15 13.01 1.89 4.69
N LEU A 16 11.71 1.56 4.67
CA LEU A 16 10.68 2.34 3.99
C LEU A 16 9.68 2.90 5.00
N GLY A 17 9.50 4.20 4.98
CA GLY A 17 8.45 4.86 5.73
C GLY A 17 7.06 4.69 5.09
N VAL A 18 6.03 4.91 5.88
CA VAL A 18 4.64 4.96 5.40
C VAL A 18 4.19 6.42 5.38
N GLY A 19 4.68 7.16 4.41
CA GLY A 19 4.41 8.58 4.25
C GLY A 19 4.75 9.38 5.51
N VAL A 20 3.83 10.23 5.96
CA VAL A 20 3.99 11.03 7.18
C VAL A 20 3.68 10.27 8.48
N LEU A 21 3.09 9.06 8.37
CA LEU A 21 2.63 8.30 9.53
C LEU A 21 3.76 7.52 10.21
N VAL A 22 4.65 6.95 9.42
CA VAL A 22 5.79 6.17 9.93
C VAL A 22 7.04 6.61 9.17
N PRO A 23 7.94 7.34 9.81
CA PRO A 23 9.17 7.79 9.16
C PRO A 23 10.14 6.64 8.90
N VAL A 24 11.02 6.80 7.90
CA VAL A 24 12.15 5.91 7.69
C VAL A 24 13.01 5.86 8.96
N GLY A 25 13.46 4.68 9.32
CA GLY A 25 14.23 4.44 10.55
C GLY A 25 13.39 4.32 11.83
N ALA A 26 12.05 4.40 11.73
CA ALA A 26 11.19 4.16 12.89
C ALA A 26 11.35 2.73 13.40
N LYS A 27 11.74 2.59 14.66
CA LYS A 27 11.98 1.29 15.30
C LYS A 27 10.67 0.68 15.79
N MET A 28 10.51 -0.62 15.52
CA MET A 28 9.39 -1.42 16.01
C MET A 28 9.76 -2.11 17.32
N THR A 29 9.98 -1.32 18.37
CA THR A 29 10.61 -1.75 19.63
C THR A 29 9.90 -2.87 20.39
N ASP A 30 8.61 -3.04 20.19
CA ASP A 30 7.79 -4.07 20.84
C ASP A 30 7.35 -5.20 19.90
N MET A 31 7.94 -5.31 18.70
CA MET A 31 7.48 -6.22 17.65
C MET A 31 7.43 -7.69 18.12
N LYS A 32 8.44 -8.16 18.83
CA LYS A 32 8.44 -9.53 19.38
C LYS A 32 7.32 -9.78 20.38
N LYS A 33 7.04 -8.79 21.23
CA LYS A 33 5.94 -8.86 22.18
C LYS A 33 4.60 -8.86 21.46
N GLU A 34 4.42 -7.95 20.51
CA GLU A 34 3.20 -7.86 19.70
C GLU A 34 2.93 -9.14 18.91
N ILE A 35 3.96 -9.72 18.29
CA ILE A 35 3.88 -11.02 17.61
C ILE A 35 3.39 -12.10 18.58
N LYS A 36 3.98 -12.19 19.77
CA LYS A 36 3.57 -13.17 20.79
C LYS A 36 2.12 -12.96 21.20
N ASP A 37 1.71 -11.72 21.42
CA ASP A 37 0.34 -11.38 21.85
C ASP A 37 -0.69 -11.69 20.76
N VAL A 38 -0.38 -11.42 19.47
CA VAL A 38 -1.24 -11.74 18.33
C VAL A 38 -1.38 -13.25 18.14
N LEU A 39 -0.28 -14.01 18.27
CA LEU A 39 -0.32 -15.48 18.20
C LEU A 39 -1.13 -16.07 19.34
N ALA A 40 -0.96 -15.58 20.57
CA ALA A 40 -1.73 -16.04 21.73
C ALA A 40 -3.24 -15.80 21.60
N LYS A 41 -3.64 -14.74 20.87
CA LYS A 41 -5.05 -14.45 20.56
C LYS A 41 -5.63 -15.33 19.43
N GLY A 42 -4.83 -16.18 18.79
CA GLY A 42 -5.31 -17.07 17.73
C GLY A 42 -5.68 -16.34 16.43
N SER A 43 -4.95 -15.28 16.06
CA SER A 43 -5.20 -14.52 14.84
C SER A 43 -5.21 -15.40 13.60
N ASP A 44 -6.21 -15.22 12.73
CA ASP A 44 -6.24 -15.85 11.41
C ASP A 44 -5.32 -15.15 10.38
N GLY A 45 -4.99 -13.91 10.63
CA GLY A 45 -4.16 -13.07 9.76
C GLY A 45 -2.67 -13.19 10.01
N PHE A 46 -2.24 -13.82 11.12
CA PHE A 46 -0.84 -13.94 11.48
C PHE A 46 -0.54 -15.35 11.99
N LYS A 47 0.41 -16.03 11.37
CA LYS A 47 0.80 -17.41 11.71
C LYS A 47 2.30 -17.50 11.87
N SER A 48 2.77 -18.49 12.66
CA SER A 48 4.18 -18.76 12.81
C SER A 48 4.49 -20.26 12.83
N GLY A 49 5.72 -20.59 12.47
CA GLY A 49 6.27 -21.94 12.59
C GLY A 49 7.76 -21.88 12.91
N ALA A 50 8.27 -22.82 13.70
CA ALA A 50 9.70 -22.94 13.96
C ALA A 50 10.46 -23.33 12.68
N THR A 51 9.79 -24.04 11.79
CA THR A 51 10.28 -24.46 10.46
C THR A 51 9.34 -23.98 9.37
N ILE A 52 9.81 -23.97 8.12
CA ILE A 52 8.99 -23.66 6.94
C ILE A 52 7.83 -24.68 6.80
N ALA A 53 8.10 -25.96 7.08
CA ALA A 53 7.07 -27.01 7.03
C ALA A 53 5.95 -26.79 8.07
N GLU A 54 6.31 -26.38 9.29
CA GLU A 54 5.32 -26.01 10.32
C GLU A 54 4.51 -24.79 9.92
N LEU A 55 5.17 -23.75 9.37
CA LEU A 55 4.48 -22.56 8.88
C LEU A 55 3.52 -22.92 7.75
N ALA A 56 3.95 -23.75 6.79
CA ALA A 56 3.11 -24.21 5.68
C ALA A 56 1.83 -24.87 6.17
N LYS A 57 1.93 -25.73 7.19
CA LYS A 57 0.77 -26.36 7.84
C LYS A 57 -0.18 -25.33 8.44
N GLN A 58 0.35 -24.27 9.08
CA GLN A 58 -0.46 -23.22 9.70
C GLN A 58 -1.22 -22.37 8.69
N ILE A 59 -0.65 -22.17 7.50
CA ILE A 59 -1.27 -21.37 6.42
C ILE A 59 -2.04 -22.21 5.38
N GLY A 60 -2.06 -23.53 5.56
CA GLY A 60 -2.85 -24.44 4.72
C GLY A 60 -2.27 -24.68 3.33
N VAL A 61 -0.92 -24.62 3.17
CA VAL A 61 -0.23 -24.93 1.91
C VAL A 61 0.62 -26.17 2.04
N PRO A 62 0.90 -26.94 0.94
CA PRO A 62 1.80 -28.09 0.99
C PRO A 62 3.21 -27.65 1.42
N ALA A 63 3.80 -28.37 2.39
CA ALA A 63 5.12 -28.03 2.92
C ALA A 63 6.20 -28.00 1.82
N ALA A 64 6.22 -29.00 0.95
CA ALA A 64 7.19 -29.06 -0.15
C ALA A 64 7.10 -27.85 -1.09
N THR A 65 5.89 -27.32 -1.35
CA THR A 65 5.69 -26.13 -2.19
C THR A 65 6.27 -24.88 -1.53
N LEU A 66 6.01 -24.69 -0.23
CA LEU A 66 6.56 -23.54 0.49
C LEU A 66 8.08 -23.62 0.64
N GLU A 67 8.61 -24.81 0.94
CA GLU A 67 10.05 -25.05 1.04
C GLU A 67 10.77 -24.76 -0.28
N GLU A 68 10.24 -25.22 -1.42
CA GLU A 68 10.80 -24.93 -2.74
C GLU A 68 10.73 -23.44 -3.07
N THR A 69 9.61 -22.78 -2.75
CA THR A 69 9.46 -21.33 -2.92
C THR A 69 10.52 -20.57 -2.11
N MET A 70 10.71 -20.93 -0.85
CA MET A 70 11.68 -20.28 0.02
C MET A 70 13.12 -20.53 -0.43
N LYS A 71 13.41 -21.76 -0.87
CA LYS A 71 14.72 -22.11 -1.44
C LYS A 71 15.02 -21.25 -2.67
N ARG A 72 14.09 -21.19 -3.63
CA ARG A 72 14.24 -20.39 -4.85
C ARG A 72 14.39 -18.88 -4.56
N TYR A 73 13.62 -18.36 -3.60
CA TYR A 73 13.78 -16.99 -3.15
C TYR A 73 15.18 -16.74 -2.57
N ASN A 74 15.66 -17.58 -1.67
CA ASN A 74 17.00 -17.44 -1.08
C ASN A 74 18.13 -17.64 -2.11
N GLU A 75 17.93 -18.45 -3.14
CA GLU A 75 18.86 -18.53 -4.29
C GLU A 75 18.92 -17.23 -5.06
N ASN A 76 17.77 -16.54 -5.28
CA ASN A 76 17.74 -15.22 -5.89
C ASN A 76 18.46 -14.18 -5.02
N VAL A 77 18.27 -14.23 -3.69
CA VAL A 77 19.02 -13.38 -2.74
C VAL A 77 20.54 -13.63 -2.85
N ALA A 78 20.97 -14.89 -2.88
CA ALA A 78 22.38 -15.24 -3.01
C ALA A 78 22.97 -14.83 -4.39
N PHE A 79 22.15 -14.83 -5.42
CA PHE A 79 22.51 -14.39 -6.76
C PHE A 79 22.49 -12.86 -6.91
N ASP A 80 21.98 -12.15 -5.91
CA ASP A 80 21.87 -10.72 -5.86
C ASP A 80 20.95 -10.11 -6.96
N PHE A 81 19.97 -10.92 -7.43
CA PHE A 81 19.00 -10.53 -8.43
C PHE A 81 17.76 -11.43 -8.36
N ASP A 82 16.58 -10.83 -8.26
CA ASP A 82 15.31 -11.55 -8.31
C ASP A 82 14.90 -11.87 -9.75
N ARG A 83 15.10 -13.13 -10.14
CA ARG A 83 14.79 -13.63 -11.49
C ARG A 83 13.29 -13.86 -11.72
N ASP A 84 12.49 -13.83 -10.66
CA ASP A 84 11.07 -14.16 -10.72
C ASP A 84 10.17 -12.90 -10.78
N PHE A 85 10.46 -11.91 -9.95
CA PHE A 85 9.62 -10.73 -9.81
C PHE A 85 10.39 -9.41 -9.96
N TYR A 86 11.67 -9.47 -10.26
CA TYR A 86 12.53 -8.29 -10.44
C TYR A 86 12.50 -7.35 -9.22
N LYS A 87 12.39 -7.93 -8.01
CA LYS A 87 12.49 -7.17 -6.77
C LYS A 87 13.86 -6.48 -6.71
N GLU A 88 13.85 -5.19 -6.38
CA GLU A 88 15.08 -4.41 -6.29
C GLU A 88 16.07 -5.02 -5.30
N ARG A 89 17.34 -4.94 -5.65
CA ARG A 89 18.45 -5.56 -4.91
C ARG A 89 18.49 -5.16 -3.45
N GLU A 90 18.26 -3.88 -3.16
CA GLU A 90 18.28 -3.33 -1.81
C GLU A 90 17.24 -3.96 -0.87
N TRP A 91 16.19 -4.56 -1.42
CA TRP A 91 15.13 -5.24 -0.66
C TRP A 91 15.26 -6.76 -0.65
N LEU A 92 16.31 -7.31 -1.27
CA LEU A 92 16.57 -8.75 -1.27
C LEU A 92 17.25 -9.17 0.03
N THR A 93 16.46 -9.53 1.04
CA THR A 93 16.95 -10.05 2.32
C THR A 93 16.64 -11.52 2.47
N PRO A 94 17.59 -12.35 2.96
CA PRO A 94 17.36 -13.77 3.10
C PRO A 94 16.31 -14.08 4.16
N ILE A 95 15.52 -15.14 3.93
CA ILE A 95 14.54 -15.66 4.88
C ILE A 95 15.01 -17.08 5.23
N ASN A 96 15.83 -17.23 6.26
CA ASN A 96 16.56 -18.46 6.52
C ASN A 96 16.69 -18.83 8.01
N LYS A 97 16.16 -18.02 8.93
CA LYS A 97 16.27 -18.27 10.36
C LYS A 97 14.89 -18.26 11.04
N GLY A 98 14.47 -19.43 11.53
CA GLY A 98 13.25 -19.53 12.31
C GLY A 98 13.32 -18.82 13.68
N PRO A 99 12.18 -18.53 14.29
CA PRO A 99 10.85 -18.83 13.77
C PRO A 99 10.51 -17.98 12.53
N PHE A 100 9.69 -18.58 11.67
CA PHE A 100 9.16 -17.96 10.45
C PHE A 100 7.74 -17.48 10.69
N TYR A 101 7.36 -16.41 10.01
CA TYR A 101 6.06 -15.77 10.16
C TYR A 101 5.39 -15.53 8.81
N ALA A 102 4.09 -15.77 8.74
CA ALA A 102 3.25 -15.44 7.60
C ALA A 102 2.20 -14.41 8.01
N ILE A 103 2.05 -13.38 7.17
CA ILE A 103 1.05 -12.33 7.33
C ILE A 103 0.08 -12.47 6.16
N LYS A 104 -1.20 -12.70 6.45
CA LYS A 104 -2.24 -12.73 5.44
C LYS A 104 -2.52 -11.31 4.95
N THR A 105 -2.28 -11.08 3.68
CA THR A 105 -2.61 -9.81 3.03
C THR A 105 -3.79 -9.99 2.07
N CYS A 106 -4.53 -8.93 1.84
CA CYS A 106 -5.55 -8.87 0.80
C CYS A 106 -5.29 -7.66 -0.10
N PRO A 107 -5.65 -7.74 -1.38
CA PRO A 107 -5.60 -6.58 -2.24
C PRO A 107 -6.57 -5.51 -1.72
N TYR A 108 -6.13 -4.27 -1.72
CA TYR A 108 -6.92 -3.12 -1.30
C TYR A 108 -6.76 -2.00 -2.30
N VAL A 109 -7.87 -1.40 -2.72
CA VAL A 109 -7.87 -0.20 -3.55
C VAL A 109 -7.97 1.00 -2.63
N MET A 110 -6.90 1.78 -2.55
CA MET A 110 -6.82 2.94 -1.68
C MET A 110 -7.34 4.21 -2.37
N LEU A 111 -7.18 4.29 -3.69
CA LEU A 111 -7.61 5.44 -4.49
C LEU A 111 -7.89 5.03 -5.93
N THR A 112 -8.74 5.78 -6.61
CA THR A 112 -8.97 5.65 -8.04
C THR A 112 -8.05 6.60 -8.80
N LYS A 113 -7.46 6.06 -9.90
CA LYS A 113 -6.66 6.85 -10.83
C LYS A 113 -7.47 7.03 -12.10
N GLY A 114 -8.00 8.22 -12.29
CA GLY A 114 -8.96 8.53 -13.33
C GLY A 114 -10.33 8.89 -12.75
N GLY A 115 -11.13 9.56 -13.53
CA GLY A 115 -12.46 10.05 -13.18
C GLY A 115 -13.06 10.77 -14.38
N PRO A 116 -14.21 11.40 -14.25
CA PRO A 116 -14.73 12.28 -15.27
C PRO A 116 -13.70 13.35 -15.67
N VAL A 117 -13.73 13.78 -16.90
CA VAL A 117 -12.88 14.90 -17.34
C VAL A 117 -13.52 16.20 -16.88
N MET A 118 -12.73 17.07 -16.27
CA MET A 118 -13.20 18.39 -15.84
C MET A 118 -12.30 19.53 -16.32
N ASN A 119 -12.84 20.73 -16.39
CA ASN A 119 -12.08 21.94 -16.67
C ASN A 119 -11.53 22.60 -15.38
N THR A 120 -10.87 23.74 -15.53
CA THR A 120 -10.30 24.51 -14.41
C THR A 120 -11.32 25.09 -13.43
N ASP A 121 -12.58 25.17 -13.83
CA ASP A 121 -13.70 25.62 -13.00
C ASP A 121 -14.43 24.46 -12.31
N ALA A 122 -13.83 23.26 -12.37
CA ALA A 122 -14.36 22.00 -11.84
C ALA A 122 -15.68 21.55 -12.49
N GLN A 123 -16.01 22.04 -13.69
CA GLN A 123 -17.17 21.56 -14.45
C GLN A 123 -16.81 20.23 -15.13
N VAL A 124 -17.68 19.25 -15.03
CA VAL A 124 -17.55 17.98 -15.75
C VAL A 124 -17.79 18.22 -17.25
N LEU A 125 -16.92 17.65 -18.09
CA LEU A 125 -17.01 17.75 -19.53
C LEU A 125 -17.70 16.53 -20.13
N ASP A 126 -18.43 16.76 -21.22
CA ASP A 126 -19.00 15.67 -22.04
C ASP A 126 -17.95 15.08 -23.00
N THR A 127 -18.37 14.14 -23.85
CA THR A 127 -17.48 13.49 -24.84
C THR A 127 -17.01 14.40 -25.98
N ASN A 128 -17.51 15.65 -26.05
CA ASN A 128 -17.11 16.66 -27.01
C ASN A 128 -16.31 17.80 -26.33
N ASP A 129 -15.82 17.56 -25.12
CA ASP A 129 -15.10 18.52 -24.27
C ASP A 129 -15.93 19.77 -23.92
N GLN A 130 -17.28 19.66 -23.90
CA GLN A 130 -18.15 20.73 -23.50
C GLN A 130 -18.61 20.56 -22.06
N PRO A 131 -18.67 21.64 -21.26
CA PRO A 131 -19.17 21.59 -19.89
C PRO A 131 -20.63 21.10 -19.83
N ILE A 132 -20.87 20.09 -19.00
CA ILE A 132 -22.21 19.64 -18.66
C ILE A 132 -22.79 20.65 -17.68
N VAL A 133 -23.81 21.38 -18.12
CA VAL A 133 -24.39 22.48 -17.38
C VAL A 133 -24.88 22.05 -15.99
N GLY A 134 -24.39 22.75 -14.96
CA GLY A 134 -24.76 22.48 -13.56
C GLY A 134 -24.10 21.26 -12.92
N LEU A 135 -23.20 20.56 -13.62
CA LEU A 135 -22.48 19.42 -13.09
C LEU A 135 -21.04 19.78 -12.75
N TYR A 136 -20.68 19.61 -11.50
CA TYR A 136 -19.35 19.89 -10.96
C TYR A 136 -18.84 18.67 -10.22
N GLU A 137 -17.53 18.53 -10.14
CA GLU A 137 -16.93 17.45 -9.36
C GLU A 137 -15.75 17.94 -8.51
N ALA A 138 -15.45 17.16 -7.46
CA ALA A 138 -14.30 17.37 -6.60
C ALA A 138 -13.94 16.07 -5.86
N GLY A 139 -12.78 16.09 -5.20
CA GLY A 139 -12.34 14.99 -4.39
C GLY A 139 -11.72 13.85 -5.19
N GLU A 140 -11.82 12.64 -4.67
CA GLU A 140 -11.20 11.48 -5.28
C GLU A 140 -11.84 11.10 -6.62
N LEU A 141 -13.14 11.38 -6.78
CA LEU A 141 -13.87 11.17 -8.03
C LEU A 141 -13.25 11.93 -9.20
N ALA A 142 -12.71 13.12 -8.95
CA ALA A 142 -12.00 13.93 -9.94
C ALA A 142 -10.65 13.29 -10.37
N GLY A 143 -10.41 12.06 -9.96
CA GLY A 143 -9.21 11.32 -10.26
C GLY A 143 -7.96 11.92 -9.63
N GLY A 144 -7.72 11.67 -8.36
CA GLY A 144 -6.55 12.16 -7.61
C GLY A 144 -5.19 11.90 -8.26
N ALA A 145 -5.16 11.09 -9.31
CA ALA A 145 -4.01 10.84 -10.15
C ALA A 145 -3.81 11.85 -11.28
N ASN A 146 -4.76 12.74 -11.55
CA ASN A 146 -4.63 13.76 -12.61
C ASN A 146 -3.43 14.68 -12.36
N ILE A 147 -2.96 14.78 -11.12
CA ILE A 147 -1.83 15.61 -10.73
C ILE A 147 -0.55 14.78 -10.57
N GLY A 148 -0.67 13.51 -10.19
CA GLY A 148 0.47 12.64 -9.83
C GLY A 148 0.85 11.60 -10.88
N GLY A 149 0.09 11.46 -11.96
CA GLY A 149 0.31 10.37 -12.93
C GLY A 149 0.29 9.00 -12.26
N SER A 150 1.36 8.22 -12.41
CA SER A 150 1.53 6.92 -11.75
C SER A 150 2.02 7.03 -10.31
N ALA A 151 2.48 8.20 -9.87
CA ALA A 151 3.06 8.40 -8.55
C ALA A 151 1.97 8.52 -7.47
N ASN A 152 2.20 7.86 -6.33
CA ASN A 152 1.43 8.08 -5.12
C ASN A 152 2.23 9.02 -4.20
N ILE A 153 1.81 10.27 -4.13
CA ILE A 153 2.48 11.29 -3.32
C ILE A 153 1.66 11.52 -2.05
N GLY A 154 2.30 11.31 -0.89
CA GLY A 154 1.64 11.52 0.41
C GLY A 154 1.08 12.93 0.56
N GLY A 155 -0.18 13.03 0.99
CA GLY A 155 -0.90 14.29 1.18
C GLY A 155 -1.57 14.85 -0.06
N LEU A 156 -1.21 14.40 -1.27
CA LEU A 156 -1.75 14.95 -2.52
C LEU A 156 -3.27 14.76 -2.65
N ALA A 157 -3.79 13.60 -2.24
CA ALA A 157 -5.23 13.33 -2.29
C ALA A 157 -6.02 14.30 -1.41
N ASN A 158 -5.58 14.56 -0.18
CA ASN A 158 -6.23 15.52 0.72
C ASN A 158 -6.12 16.95 0.19
N THR A 159 -4.95 17.36 -0.28
CA THR A 159 -4.75 18.70 -0.85
C THR A 159 -5.63 18.91 -2.08
N SER A 160 -5.65 17.94 -2.99
CA SER A 160 -6.51 17.97 -4.18
C SER A 160 -7.98 18.08 -3.81
N THR A 161 -8.46 17.28 -2.86
CA THR A 161 -9.85 17.31 -2.39
C THR A 161 -10.25 18.67 -1.84
N ILE A 162 -9.39 19.30 -1.05
CA ILE A 162 -9.65 20.62 -0.46
C ILE A 162 -9.69 21.72 -1.55
N VAL A 163 -8.70 21.71 -2.43
CA VAL A 163 -8.59 22.73 -3.50
C VAL A 163 -9.76 22.63 -4.48
N TRP A 164 -10.00 21.44 -5.01
CA TRP A 164 -11.09 21.22 -5.97
C TRP A 164 -12.47 21.36 -5.32
N GLY A 165 -12.63 21.00 -4.04
CA GLY A 165 -13.84 21.23 -3.28
C GLY A 165 -14.18 22.71 -3.16
N LYS A 166 -13.18 23.57 -2.95
CA LYS A 166 -13.36 25.02 -2.93
C LYS A 166 -13.76 25.55 -4.32
N ILE A 167 -13.01 25.22 -5.36
CA ILE A 167 -13.27 25.67 -6.74
C ILE A 167 -14.67 25.22 -7.18
N SER A 168 -15.00 23.95 -7.01
CA SER A 168 -16.31 23.39 -7.35
C SER A 168 -17.45 24.08 -6.62
N GLY A 169 -17.28 24.35 -5.31
CA GLY A 169 -18.29 25.06 -4.51
C GLY A 169 -18.51 26.51 -4.97
N GLU A 170 -17.45 27.26 -5.25
CA GLU A 170 -17.52 28.64 -5.74
C GLU A 170 -18.16 28.70 -7.14
N SER A 171 -17.76 27.82 -8.06
CA SER A 171 -18.31 27.76 -9.42
C SER A 171 -19.79 27.37 -9.43
N ALA A 172 -20.17 26.36 -8.63
CA ALA A 172 -21.56 25.92 -8.52
C ALA A 172 -22.45 27.01 -7.91
N ALA A 173 -21.97 27.75 -6.90
CA ALA A 173 -22.70 28.83 -6.29
C ALA A 173 -22.90 30.01 -7.28
N ALA A 174 -21.88 30.37 -8.05
CA ALA A 174 -21.97 31.39 -9.09
C ALA A 174 -22.99 31.01 -10.18
N TYR A 175 -22.96 29.76 -10.63
CA TYR A 175 -23.95 29.26 -11.59
C TYR A 175 -25.38 29.31 -11.02
N ALA A 176 -25.60 28.82 -9.81
CA ALA A 176 -26.91 28.81 -9.18
C ALA A 176 -27.49 30.24 -9.02
N ALA A 177 -26.62 31.23 -8.79
CA ALA A 177 -27.03 32.62 -8.74
C ALA A 177 -27.43 33.19 -10.12
N SER A 178 -26.86 32.70 -11.22
CA SER A 178 -27.09 33.15 -12.57
C SER A 178 -28.38 32.60 -13.21
N VAL A 179 -28.94 31.51 -12.69
CA VAL A 179 -30.13 30.83 -13.26
C VAL A 179 -31.43 31.11 -12.47
N LYS A 180 -31.40 32.08 -11.56
CA LYS A 180 -32.58 32.49 -10.78
C LYS A 180 -33.51 33.44 -11.57
#